data_418eab2cb246b7b2c978e77181a0cf22
#
_entry.id   418eab2cb246b7b2c978e77181a0cf22
#
_cell.length_a   1.000
_cell.length_b   1.000
_cell.length_c   1.000
_cell.angle_alpha   90.00
_cell.angle_beta   90.00
_cell.angle_gamma   90.00
#
_symmetry.space_group_name_H-M   'P 1'
#
loop_
_entity.id
_entity.type
_entity.pdbx_description
1 polymer ?
#
loop_
_entity_poly.entity_id
_entity_poly.type
_entity_poly.pdbx_seq_one_letter_code
_entity_poly.pdbx_strand_id
1 'polypeptide(L)'
;MKKIGHLMKYLIVSGDSNTTADFDSISHPDMDFSYKKWPELLAEKLGMKVINVARSGQGNEFIYTTLRDEIVKIEDKSQIGLVIAAWSQAPRKDYKQEENPSFRQPWPWSSIRIDTHGNLPYWVQRSLGYYLNFQILCERYNIPYVQFQMIELFEHYLQGILPDPIDVHFGADPNSQSKYPGNKKKDEGSILKMILEYEKKLDTSKFMGWPPVKKLGGWRFRDQLDIWYDNNSPRRVSPLDCHPNGLGHIAICDKINILLQEYKIIKE
;
A
#
# COMPACT_ATOMS: atom_id res chain seq x y z
N MET A 1 16.25 -9.10 -42.01
CA MET A 1 15.92 -8.25 -40.86
C MET A 1 15.59 -9.16 -39.67
N LYS A 2 16.46 -9.27 -38.68
CA LYS A 2 16.13 -9.97 -37.41
C LYS A 2 15.06 -9.15 -36.71
N LYS A 3 13.86 -9.70 -36.46
CA LYS A 3 12.89 -9.15 -35.51
C LYS A 3 13.61 -9.08 -34.17
N ILE A 4 13.95 -7.86 -33.76
CA ILE A 4 14.37 -7.60 -32.37
C ILE A 4 13.12 -7.93 -31.53
N GLY A 5 13.13 -9.12 -30.92
CA GLY A 5 12.05 -9.52 -30.01
C GLY A 5 11.98 -8.44 -28.91
N HIS A 6 10.84 -7.80 -28.77
CA HIS A 6 10.61 -6.90 -27.64
C HIS A 6 10.77 -7.73 -26.37
N LEU A 7 11.86 -7.46 -25.64
CA LEU A 7 12.10 -8.12 -24.35
C LEU A 7 10.93 -7.74 -23.43
N MET A 8 10.19 -8.74 -22.98
CA MET A 8 9.03 -8.53 -22.09
C MET A 8 9.54 -7.93 -20.77
N LYS A 9 9.01 -6.77 -20.42
CA LYS A 9 9.41 -6.04 -19.21
C LYS A 9 8.63 -6.52 -17.99
N TYR A 10 9.17 -6.25 -16.80
CA TYR A 10 8.53 -6.57 -15.53
C TYR A 10 7.78 -5.36 -14.95
N LEU A 11 6.59 -5.61 -14.42
CA LEU A 11 5.90 -4.79 -13.44
C LEU A 11 6.17 -5.36 -12.05
N ILE A 12 6.88 -4.62 -11.19
CA ILE A 12 7.16 -5.05 -9.82
C ILE A 12 6.24 -4.28 -8.87
N VAL A 13 5.51 -5.00 -8.01
CA VAL A 13 4.53 -4.39 -7.10
C VAL A 13 4.69 -4.95 -5.69
N SER A 14 4.61 -4.09 -4.68
CA SER A 14 4.44 -4.48 -3.28
C SER A 14 3.36 -3.64 -2.60
N GLY A 15 2.75 -4.21 -1.57
CA GLY A 15 1.65 -3.61 -0.82
C GLY A 15 1.16 -4.52 0.29
N ASP A 16 -0.04 -4.23 0.78
CA ASP A 16 -0.74 -5.01 1.79
C ASP A 16 -1.83 -5.93 1.19
N SER A 17 -2.82 -6.31 2.01
CA SER A 17 -3.96 -7.16 1.61
C SER A 17 -4.79 -6.63 0.44
N ASN A 18 -4.77 -5.33 0.18
CA ASN A 18 -5.44 -4.73 -0.98
C ASN A 18 -4.67 -4.94 -2.31
N THR A 19 -3.47 -5.52 -2.23
CA THR A 19 -2.53 -5.65 -3.35
C THR A 19 -2.10 -7.10 -3.58
N THR A 20 -2.09 -7.93 -2.52
CA THR A 20 -1.63 -9.32 -2.60
C THR A 20 -2.46 -10.17 -3.56
N ALA A 21 -1.80 -11.13 -4.25
CA ALA A 21 -2.49 -12.11 -5.08
C ALA A 21 -3.30 -13.11 -4.25
N ASP A 22 -2.78 -13.47 -3.08
CA ASP A 22 -3.32 -14.54 -2.19
C ASP A 22 -4.26 -13.96 -1.12
N PHE A 23 -5.11 -13.00 -1.50
CA PHE A 23 -6.09 -12.44 -0.56
C PHE A 23 -7.26 -13.38 -0.36
N ASP A 24 -7.52 -13.72 0.91
CA ASP A 24 -8.73 -14.39 1.40
C ASP A 24 -9.37 -13.56 2.51
N SER A 25 -10.70 -13.44 2.50
CA SER A 25 -11.43 -12.73 3.54
C SER A 25 -11.70 -13.63 4.74
N ILE A 26 -11.26 -13.19 5.91
CA ILE A 26 -11.57 -13.88 7.18
C ILE A 26 -13.07 -13.80 7.49
N SER A 27 -13.70 -12.68 7.12
CA SER A 27 -15.14 -12.48 7.35
C SER A 27 -16.03 -13.28 6.38
N HIS A 28 -15.46 -13.77 5.28
CA HIS A 28 -16.17 -14.50 4.22
C HIS A 28 -15.34 -15.69 3.71
N PRO A 29 -15.06 -16.70 4.55
CA PRO A 29 -14.14 -17.79 4.21
C PRO A 29 -14.63 -18.67 3.04
N ASP A 30 -15.93 -18.69 2.77
CA ASP A 30 -16.54 -19.50 1.70
C ASP A 30 -16.66 -18.74 0.35
N MET A 31 -16.18 -17.50 0.30
CA MET A 31 -16.28 -16.66 -0.89
C MET A 31 -15.14 -16.98 -1.85
N ASP A 32 -15.40 -16.96 -3.17
CA ASP A 32 -14.37 -17.14 -4.20
C ASP A 32 -13.58 -15.85 -4.41
N PHE A 33 -12.29 -15.89 -4.11
CA PHE A 33 -11.33 -14.80 -4.33
C PHE A 33 -10.35 -15.10 -5.49
N SER A 34 -10.63 -16.05 -6.35
CA SER A 34 -9.75 -16.43 -7.47
C SER A 34 -9.63 -15.40 -8.60
N TYR A 35 -10.43 -14.32 -8.56
CA TYR A 35 -10.34 -13.24 -9.54
C TYR A 35 -8.98 -12.52 -9.50
N LYS A 36 -8.53 -12.08 -10.68
CA LYS A 36 -7.28 -11.31 -10.80
C LYS A 36 -7.33 -10.04 -9.97
N LYS A 37 -6.24 -9.78 -9.27
CA LYS A 37 -6.06 -8.54 -8.50
C LYS A 37 -5.57 -7.42 -9.42
N TRP A 38 -5.59 -6.19 -8.96
CA TRP A 38 -5.21 -5.04 -9.77
C TRP A 38 -3.77 -5.11 -10.33
N PRO A 39 -2.75 -5.70 -9.66
CA PRO A 39 -1.41 -5.81 -10.25
C PRO A 39 -1.37 -6.70 -11.50
N GLU A 40 -2.06 -7.84 -11.48
CA GLU A 40 -2.17 -8.75 -12.60
C GLU A 40 -2.91 -8.11 -13.79
N LEU A 41 -4.04 -7.43 -13.49
CA LEU A 41 -4.83 -6.70 -14.49
C LEU A 41 -4.02 -5.58 -15.14
N LEU A 42 -3.25 -4.83 -14.34
CA LEU A 42 -2.41 -3.74 -14.84
C LEU A 42 -1.26 -4.26 -15.71
N ALA A 43 -0.61 -5.34 -15.28
CA ALA A 43 0.47 -5.96 -16.05
C ALA A 43 -0.03 -6.40 -17.44
N GLU A 44 -1.22 -6.99 -17.52
CA GLU A 44 -1.85 -7.36 -18.79
C GLU A 44 -2.10 -6.15 -19.69
N LYS A 45 -2.66 -5.07 -19.12
CA LYS A 45 -2.88 -3.81 -19.87
C LYS A 45 -1.59 -3.18 -20.41
N LEU A 46 -0.50 -3.31 -19.66
CA LEU A 46 0.81 -2.76 -20.03
C LEU A 46 1.66 -3.72 -20.87
N GLY A 47 1.19 -4.94 -21.15
CA GLY A 47 1.98 -5.95 -21.82
C GLY A 47 3.24 -6.36 -21.05
N MET A 48 3.21 -6.34 -19.72
CA MET A 48 4.32 -6.65 -18.81
C MET A 48 4.08 -7.98 -18.09
N LYS A 49 5.16 -8.56 -17.56
CA LYS A 49 5.08 -9.69 -16.64
C LYS A 49 5.08 -9.16 -15.20
N VAL A 50 4.08 -9.54 -14.40
CA VAL A 50 3.98 -9.09 -12.99
C VAL A 50 4.92 -9.88 -12.07
N ILE A 51 5.56 -9.15 -11.14
CA ILE A 51 6.21 -9.67 -9.94
C ILE A 51 5.50 -8.98 -8.77
N ASN A 52 4.50 -9.65 -8.20
CA ASN A 52 3.73 -9.16 -7.06
C ASN A 52 4.28 -9.77 -5.78
N VAL A 53 4.95 -8.96 -4.95
CA VAL A 53 5.54 -9.37 -3.66
C VAL A 53 4.75 -8.83 -2.46
N ALA A 54 3.55 -8.31 -2.71
CA ALA A 54 2.66 -7.85 -1.65
C ALA A 54 2.20 -8.99 -0.73
N ARG A 55 1.93 -8.69 0.53
CA ARG A 55 1.39 -9.63 1.50
C ARG A 55 0.36 -8.98 2.42
N SER A 56 -0.67 -9.74 2.79
CA SER A 56 -1.69 -9.29 3.74
C SER A 56 -1.08 -8.88 5.08
N GLY A 57 -1.60 -7.79 5.69
CA GLY A 57 -1.20 -7.32 7.01
C GLY A 57 0.15 -6.60 7.09
N GLN A 58 0.94 -6.53 6.04
CA GLN A 58 2.28 -5.95 6.09
C GLN A 58 2.27 -4.41 6.12
N GLY A 59 3.34 -3.85 6.67
CA GLY A 59 3.57 -2.43 6.79
C GLY A 59 4.56 -1.88 5.78
N ASN A 60 4.95 -0.62 5.98
CA ASN A 60 5.75 0.12 4.99
C ASN A 60 7.22 -0.32 4.93
N GLU A 61 7.76 -0.89 6.01
CA GLU A 61 9.12 -1.46 5.99
C GLU A 61 9.19 -2.70 5.09
N PHE A 62 8.21 -3.61 5.20
CA PHE A 62 8.10 -4.76 4.33
C PHE A 62 7.96 -4.35 2.86
N ILE A 63 7.05 -3.38 2.58
CA ILE A 63 6.81 -2.91 1.21
C ILE A 63 8.09 -2.38 0.59
N TYR A 64 8.81 -1.49 1.28
CA TYR A 64 10.08 -0.96 0.81
C TYR A 64 11.14 -2.05 0.62
N THR A 65 11.29 -2.94 1.62
CA THR A 65 12.35 -3.95 1.62
C THR A 65 12.16 -4.95 0.49
N THR A 66 10.94 -5.44 0.27
CA THR A 66 10.65 -6.40 -0.81
C THR A 66 10.82 -5.79 -2.19
N LEU A 67 10.41 -4.54 -2.41
CA LEU A 67 10.67 -3.82 -3.67
C LEU A 67 12.16 -3.64 -3.91
N ARG A 68 12.92 -3.20 -2.91
CA ARG A 68 14.37 -3.06 -3.00
C ARG A 68 15.03 -4.38 -3.39
N ASP A 69 14.67 -5.47 -2.73
CA ASP A 69 15.29 -6.76 -2.92
C ASP A 69 15.01 -7.30 -4.33
N GLU A 70 13.77 -7.17 -4.84
CA GLU A 70 13.45 -7.56 -6.23
C GLU A 70 14.14 -6.66 -7.26
N ILE A 71 14.21 -5.34 -7.03
CA ILE A 71 14.96 -4.43 -7.91
C ILE A 71 16.44 -4.80 -7.96
N VAL A 72 17.06 -5.10 -6.81
CA VAL A 72 18.48 -5.44 -6.73
C VAL A 72 18.77 -6.78 -7.42
N LYS A 73 17.91 -7.77 -7.25
CA LYS A 73 18.01 -9.12 -7.82
C LYS A 73 18.03 -9.14 -9.36
N ILE A 74 17.32 -8.24 -10.01
CA ILE A 74 17.32 -8.14 -11.48
C ILE A 74 18.59 -7.40 -11.91
N GLU A 75 19.55 -8.12 -12.52
CA GLU A 75 20.83 -7.54 -12.94
C GLU A 75 20.64 -6.45 -14.00
N ASP A 76 19.95 -6.74 -15.08
CA ASP A 76 19.63 -5.79 -16.15
C ASP A 76 18.38 -4.98 -15.82
N LYS A 77 18.59 -3.77 -15.31
CA LYS A 77 17.52 -2.85 -14.91
C LYS A 77 16.62 -2.40 -16.07
N SER A 78 17.07 -2.53 -17.32
CA SER A 78 16.24 -2.22 -18.49
C SER A 78 15.05 -3.17 -18.67
N GLN A 79 15.09 -4.34 -18.02
CA GLN A 79 13.98 -5.29 -17.97
C GLN A 79 12.87 -4.85 -17.00
N ILE A 80 13.12 -3.87 -16.13
CA ILE A 80 12.10 -3.33 -15.23
C ILE A 80 11.33 -2.24 -15.98
N GLY A 81 10.07 -2.51 -16.29
CA GLY A 81 9.21 -1.55 -16.99
C GLY A 81 8.55 -0.54 -16.07
N LEU A 82 8.17 -0.98 -14.87
CA LEU A 82 7.53 -0.13 -13.85
C LEU A 82 7.66 -0.76 -12.46
N VAL A 83 7.85 0.07 -11.45
CA VAL A 83 7.76 -0.36 -10.04
C VAL A 83 6.66 0.43 -9.34
N ILE A 84 5.81 -0.25 -8.58
CA ILE A 84 4.71 0.36 -7.83
C ILE A 84 4.81 0.04 -6.34
N ALA A 85 4.83 1.08 -5.51
CA ALA A 85 4.69 0.95 -4.06
C ALA A 85 3.27 1.37 -3.63
N ALA A 86 2.47 0.40 -3.15
CA ALA A 86 1.14 0.63 -2.59
C ALA A 86 1.25 0.67 -1.06
N TRP A 87 1.49 1.87 -0.50
CA TRP A 87 1.80 2.07 0.92
C TRP A 87 0.63 1.79 1.84
N SER A 88 0.96 1.26 3.02
CA SER A 88 0.06 0.86 4.08
C SER A 88 0.09 1.84 5.26
N GLN A 89 -0.50 1.45 6.39
CA GLN A 89 -0.56 2.25 7.61
C GLN A 89 0.83 2.43 8.24
N ALA A 90 1.12 3.63 8.72
CA ALA A 90 2.39 3.93 9.38
C ALA A 90 2.63 3.14 10.67
N PRO A 91 1.61 2.90 11.51
CA PRO A 91 1.80 2.16 12.75
C PRO A 91 2.04 0.66 12.58
N ARG A 92 1.88 0.11 11.39
CA ARG A 92 2.20 -1.30 11.13
C ARG A 92 3.70 -1.53 11.30
N LYS A 93 4.05 -2.44 12.21
CA LYS A 93 5.43 -2.79 12.53
C LYS A 93 5.75 -4.15 11.90
N ASP A 94 6.62 -4.14 10.94
CA ASP A 94 7.11 -5.37 10.32
C ASP A 94 8.27 -5.95 11.12
N TYR A 95 8.28 -7.27 11.29
CA TYR A 95 9.38 -8.02 11.89
C TYR A 95 9.42 -9.43 11.31
N LYS A 96 10.62 -10.00 11.25
CA LYS A 96 10.79 -11.42 10.94
C LYS A 96 10.63 -12.21 12.22
N GLN A 97 9.68 -13.13 12.25
CA GLN A 97 9.66 -14.19 13.28
C GLN A 97 10.62 -15.30 12.85
N GLU A 98 11.30 -15.90 13.82
CA GLU A 98 11.95 -17.19 13.60
C GLU A 98 10.90 -18.17 13.12
N GLU A 99 11.26 -19.04 12.18
CA GLU A 99 10.36 -19.97 11.51
C GLU A 99 9.59 -20.82 12.52
N ASN A 100 8.41 -20.38 12.88
CA ASN A 100 7.44 -21.24 13.55
C ASN A 100 6.51 -21.81 12.47
N PRO A 101 6.62 -23.10 12.12
CA PRO A 101 5.82 -23.71 11.05
C PRO A 101 4.31 -23.66 11.32
N SER A 102 3.89 -23.38 12.56
CA SER A 102 2.48 -23.22 12.96
C SER A 102 1.90 -21.84 12.62
N PHE A 103 2.74 -20.84 12.35
CA PHE A 103 2.29 -19.48 11.98
C PHE A 103 2.73 -19.19 10.55
N ARG A 104 1.81 -19.38 9.62
CA ARG A 104 2.05 -19.09 8.18
C ARG A 104 2.29 -17.63 7.86
N GLN A 105 2.07 -16.71 8.80
CA GLN A 105 2.34 -15.27 8.62
C GLN A 105 2.77 -14.64 9.95
N PRO A 106 3.90 -13.91 10.00
CA PRO A 106 4.16 -13.00 11.09
C PRO A 106 3.17 -11.85 10.98
N TRP A 107 2.19 -11.78 11.87
CA TRP A 107 1.27 -10.65 11.97
C TRP A 107 1.98 -9.48 12.63
N PRO A 108 2.17 -8.36 11.96
CA PRO A 108 2.81 -7.19 12.55
C PRO A 108 1.86 -6.37 13.43
N TRP A 109 0.70 -6.90 13.76
CA TRP A 109 -0.33 -6.24 14.55
C TRP A 109 0.05 -6.12 16.02
N SER A 110 0.88 -5.17 16.36
CA SER A 110 0.97 -4.69 17.74
C SER A 110 0.61 -3.22 17.82
N SER A 111 -0.53 -2.84 17.23
CA SER A 111 -1.10 -1.50 17.35
C SER A 111 -1.33 -1.07 18.80
N ILE A 112 -1.50 -2.04 19.70
CA ILE A 112 -1.64 -1.85 21.14
C ILE A 112 -0.34 -1.39 21.82
N ARG A 113 0.81 -1.40 21.14
CA ARG A 113 2.14 -1.10 21.71
C ARG A 113 2.87 0.04 21.01
N ILE A 114 2.17 0.95 20.34
CA ILE A 114 2.79 2.14 19.72
C ILE A 114 3.56 2.95 20.77
N ASP A 115 3.02 3.08 21.96
CA ASP A 115 3.60 3.76 23.11
C ASP A 115 4.89 3.12 23.62
N THR A 116 5.01 1.78 23.58
CA THR A 116 6.21 1.05 24.02
C THR A 116 7.31 0.96 22.96
N HIS A 117 6.99 1.25 21.68
CA HIS A 117 7.92 1.10 20.56
C HIS A 117 8.11 2.39 19.74
N GLY A 118 7.75 3.52 20.26
CA GLY A 118 7.76 4.82 19.64
C GLY A 118 6.34 5.43 19.56
N ASN A 119 6.28 6.73 19.31
CA ASN A 119 5.02 7.47 19.20
C ASN A 119 4.56 7.52 17.73
N LEU A 120 3.31 7.88 17.50
CA LEU A 120 2.73 7.98 16.16
C LEU A 120 3.49 8.91 15.20
N PRO A 121 3.94 10.13 15.59
CA PRO A 121 4.79 10.96 14.75
C PRO A 121 6.06 10.26 14.27
N TYR A 122 6.71 9.47 15.12
CA TYR A 122 7.89 8.69 14.75
C TYR A 122 7.57 7.63 13.69
N TRP A 123 6.44 6.91 13.81
CA TRP A 123 6.05 5.90 12.83
C TRP A 123 5.70 6.52 11.47
N VAL A 124 5.04 7.67 11.49
CA VAL A 124 4.78 8.42 10.24
C VAL A 124 6.09 8.90 9.62
N GLN A 125 7.02 9.41 10.44
CA GLN A 125 8.35 9.82 9.95
C GLN A 125 9.10 8.66 9.26
N ARG A 126 9.07 7.46 9.87
CA ARG A 126 9.65 6.27 9.27
C ARG A 126 9.01 5.95 7.91
N SER A 127 7.68 5.98 7.84
CA SER A 127 6.96 5.72 6.59
C SER A 127 7.32 6.71 5.50
N LEU A 128 7.36 8.00 5.81
CA LEU A 128 7.81 9.04 4.88
C LEU A 128 9.27 8.84 4.45
N GLY A 129 10.11 8.32 5.34
CA GLY A 129 11.48 7.91 5.03
C GLY A 129 11.53 6.78 4.01
N TYR A 130 10.66 5.78 4.11
CA TYR A 130 10.55 4.71 3.10
C TYR A 130 10.08 5.22 1.74
N TYR A 131 9.14 6.18 1.71
CA TYR A 131 8.67 6.79 0.46
C TYR A 131 9.82 7.48 -0.28
N LEU A 132 10.60 8.28 0.46
CA LEU A 132 11.77 8.97 -0.10
C LEU A 132 12.87 7.98 -0.53
N ASN A 133 13.16 6.97 0.29
CA ASN A 133 14.17 5.96 -0.03
C ASN A 133 13.79 5.13 -1.27
N PHE A 134 12.50 4.83 -1.44
CA PHE A 134 11.99 4.15 -2.63
C PHE A 134 12.18 5.02 -3.88
N GLN A 135 11.82 6.30 -3.81
CA GLN A 135 12.08 7.26 -4.88
C GLN A 135 13.57 7.28 -5.26
N ILE A 136 14.46 7.52 -4.28
CA ILE A 136 15.92 7.60 -4.50
C ILE A 136 16.45 6.31 -5.14
N LEU A 137 15.96 5.15 -4.69
CA LEU A 137 16.35 3.86 -5.26
C LEU A 137 15.99 3.75 -6.73
N CYS A 138 14.74 4.08 -7.10
CA CYS A 138 14.26 4.02 -8.48
C CYS A 138 14.99 5.04 -9.37
N GLU A 139 15.19 6.26 -8.90
CA GLU A 139 15.93 7.32 -9.61
C GLU A 139 17.37 6.94 -9.85
N ARG A 140 18.05 6.35 -8.84
CA ARG A 140 19.44 5.88 -8.97
C ARG A 140 19.64 4.89 -10.11
N TYR A 141 18.66 4.02 -10.34
CA TYR A 141 18.70 3.01 -11.40
C TYR A 141 17.97 3.44 -12.69
N ASN A 142 17.44 4.67 -12.72
CA ASN A 142 16.64 5.18 -13.84
C ASN A 142 15.45 4.27 -14.19
N ILE A 143 14.76 3.78 -13.16
CA ILE A 143 13.61 2.88 -13.26
C ILE A 143 12.32 3.71 -13.19
N PRO A 144 11.35 3.52 -14.13
CA PRO A 144 10.02 4.11 -14.00
C PRO A 144 9.34 3.61 -12.73
N TYR A 145 8.76 4.55 -11.96
CA TYR A 145 8.06 4.19 -10.72
C TYR A 145 6.89 5.12 -10.44
N VAL A 146 5.95 4.61 -9.66
CA VAL A 146 4.92 5.39 -8.98
C VAL A 146 4.73 4.85 -7.56
N GLN A 147 4.20 5.69 -6.70
CA GLN A 147 3.83 5.32 -5.35
C GLN A 147 2.52 5.99 -4.96
N PHE A 148 1.79 5.38 -4.04
CA PHE A 148 0.55 5.93 -3.53
C PHE A 148 0.19 5.33 -2.18
N GLN A 149 -0.66 6.02 -1.44
CA GLN A 149 -1.23 5.50 -0.21
C GLN A 149 -2.45 4.63 -0.55
N MET A 150 -2.39 3.35 -0.21
CA MET A 150 -3.51 2.42 -0.44
C MET A 150 -4.63 2.63 0.58
N ILE A 151 -4.27 2.64 1.87
CA ILE A 151 -5.19 2.82 3.01
C ILE A 151 -4.78 4.04 3.83
N GLU A 152 -5.55 4.43 4.85
CA GLU A 152 -5.21 5.59 5.68
C GLU A 152 -3.81 5.45 6.30
N LEU A 153 -3.11 6.58 6.42
CA LEU A 153 -1.75 6.58 6.94
C LEU A 153 -1.70 6.42 8.47
N PHE A 154 -2.56 7.16 9.19
CA PHE A 154 -2.53 7.19 10.67
C PHE A 154 -3.86 7.62 11.33
N GLU A 155 -4.84 8.08 10.57
CA GLU A 155 -5.99 8.81 11.09
C GLU A 155 -6.85 7.98 12.02
N HIS A 156 -7.02 6.69 11.74
CA HIS A 156 -7.79 5.76 12.60
C HIS A 156 -7.20 5.67 14.00
N TYR A 157 -5.88 5.67 14.13
CA TYR A 157 -5.21 5.64 15.43
C TYR A 157 -5.50 6.86 16.28
N LEU A 158 -5.55 8.04 15.67
CA LEU A 158 -5.92 9.27 16.39
C LEU A 158 -7.39 9.26 16.83
N GLN A 159 -8.26 8.60 16.10
CA GLN A 159 -9.69 8.52 16.42
C GLN A 159 -9.98 7.51 17.54
N GLY A 160 -9.03 6.65 17.88
CA GLY A 160 -9.23 5.53 18.79
C GLY A 160 -10.11 4.44 18.19
N ILE A 161 -10.28 4.46 16.87
CA ILE A 161 -10.91 3.39 16.12
C ILE A 161 -9.84 2.32 15.94
N LEU A 162 -10.05 1.14 16.52
CA LEU A 162 -9.21 -0.01 16.22
C LEU A 162 -9.34 -0.30 14.73
N PRO A 163 -8.23 -0.53 14.02
CA PRO A 163 -8.29 -0.92 12.64
C PRO A 163 -8.92 -2.31 12.56
N ASP A 164 -9.96 -2.42 11.79
CA ASP A 164 -10.58 -3.65 11.30
C ASP A 164 -11.12 -4.69 12.33
N PRO A 165 -12.29 -5.30 12.09
CA PRO A 165 -12.83 -6.42 12.88
C PRO A 165 -11.87 -7.62 13.02
N ILE A 166 -10.84 -7.71 12.20
CA ILE A 166 -9.74 -8.68 12.28
C ILE A 166 -9.03 -8.62 13.63
N ASP A 167 -8.86 -7.43 14.23
CA ASP A 167 -8.21 -7.31 15.54
C ASP A 167 -9.00 -8.00 16.67
N VAL A 168 -10.32 -8.07 16.54
CA VAL A 168 -11.19 -8.79 17.47
C VAL A 168 -10.96 -10.30 17.40
N HIS A 169 -10.64 -10.84 16.24
CA HIS A 169 -10.33 -12.27 16.05
C HIS A 169 -9.05 -12.71 16.74
N PHE A 170 -8.13 -11.77 17.02
CA PHE A 170 -6.88 -12.05 17.72
C PHE A 170 -6.91 -11.70 19.21
N GLY A 171 -8.11 -11.60 19.80
CA GLY A 171 -8.30 -11.44 21.24
C GLY A 171 -8.26 -9.98 21.72
N ALA A 172 -8.31 -9.00 20.83
CA ALA A 172 -8.59 -7.64 21.22
C ALA A 172 -10.06 -7.55 21.65
N ASP A 173 -10.33 -7.02 22.83
CA ASP A 173 -11.68 -6.76 23.31
C ASP A 173 -12.37 -5.75 22.34
N PRO A 174 -13.47 -6.14 21.65
CA PRO A 174 -14.20 -5.24 20.75
C PRO A 174 -14.74 -3.99 21.45
N ASN A 175 -14.83 -4.02 22.79
CA ASN A 175 -15.26 -2.89 23.60
C ASN A 175 -14.07 -2.08 24.16
N SER A 176 -12.83 -2.54 23.98
CA SER A 176 -11.66 -1.77 24.36
C SER A 176 -11.45 -0.63 23.38
N GLN A 177 -12.15 0.47 23.58
CA GLN A 177 -11.76 1.75 23.01
C GLN A 177 -10.41 2.11 23.61
N SER A 178 -9.32 1.64 23.02
CA SER A 178 -7.99 2.06 23.43
C SER A 178 -7.88 3.56 23.11
N LYS A 179 -7.99 4.37 24.13
CA LYS A 179 -7.76 5.81 23.99
C LYS A 179 -6.34 5.97 23.47
N TYR A 180 -6.20 6.72 22.38
CA TYR A 180 -4.88 7.13 21.92
C TYR A 180 -4.07 7.68 23.10
N PRO A 181 -2.90 7.12 23.43
CA PRO A 181 -2.17 7.46 24.65
C PRO A 181 -1.51 8.84 24.58
N GLY A 182 -1.35 9.42 23.37
CA GLY A 182 -0.70 10.70 23.15
C GLY A 182 -1.64 11.90 23.17
N ASN A 183 -1.08 13.07 22.94
CA ASN A 183 -1.85 14.30 22.73
C ASN A 183 -2.30 14.40 21.26
N LYS A 184 -3.55 13.97 20.97
CA LYS A 184 -4.11 13.91 19.61
C LYS A 184 -3.85 15.17 18.78
N LYS A 185 -4.16 16.35 19.32
CA LYS A 185 -4.05 17.62 18.61
C LYS A 185 -2.60 18.00 18.31
N LYS A 186 -1.71 17.78 19.28
CA LYS A 186 -0.27 18.05 19.13
C LYS A 186 0.36 17.10 18.12
N ASP A 187 0.08 15.82 18.23
CA ASP A 187 0.67 14.79 17.38
C ASP A 187 0.16 14.91 15.96
N GLU A 188 -1.13 15.12 15.76
CA GLU A 188 -1.69 15.40 14.42
C GLU A 188 -1.04 16.64 13.80
N GLY A 189 -0.94 17.75 14.53
CA GLY A 189 -0.28 18.96 14.02
C GLY A 189 1.18 18.74 13.63
N SER A 190 1.91 17.97 14.44
CA SER A 190 3.31 17.60 14.13
C SER A 190 3.40 16.74 12.86
N ILE A 191 2.50 15.77 12.69
CA ILE A 191 2.45 14.89 11.52
C ILE A 191 2.11 15.68 10.26
N LEU A 192 1.08 16.51 10.29
CA LEU A 192 0.70 17.32 9.12
C LEU A 192 1.84 18.22 8.66
N LYS A 193 2.53 18.89 9.62
CA LYS A 193 3.73 19.70 9.32
C LYS A 193 4.82 18.86 8.67
N MET A 194 5.10 17.68 9.20
CA MET A 194 6.11 16.76 8.67
C MET A 194 5.79 16.33 7.23
N ILE A 195 4.53 16.00 6.92
CA ILE A 195 4.10 15.65 5.56
C ILE A 195 4.37 16.79 4.59
N LEU A 196 4.05 18.04 4.96
CA LEU A 196 4.34 19.22 4.13
C LEU A 196 5.84 19.49 3.97
N GLU A 197 6.67 19.16 4.95
CA GLU A 197 8.14 19.22 4.82
C GLU A 197 8.68 18.17 3.84
N TYR A 198 8.07 16.98 3.79
CA TYR A 198 8.45 15.93 2.84
C TYR A 198 8.02 16.22 1.40
N GLU A 199 6.99 17.05 1.17
CA GLU A 199 6.60 17.52 -0.15
C GLU A 199 7.76 18.17 -0.91
N LYS A 200 8.68 18.84 -0.20
CA LYS A 200 9.87 19.47 -0.79
C LYS A 200 10.96 18.47 -1.20
N LYS A 201 10.86 17.23 -0.78
CA LYS A 201 11.86 16.16 -0.99
C LYS A 201 11.36 15.09 -1.95
N LEU A 202 10.04 14.92 -2.04
CA LEU A 202 9.40 13.92 -2.88
C LEU A 202 9.04 14.51 -4.24
N ASP A 203 9.22 13.71 -5.29
CA ASP A 203 8.60 13.97 -6.58
C ASP A 203 7.10 13.64 -6.51
N THR A 204 6.31 14.65 -6.16
CA THR A 204 4.86 14.49 -5.98
C THR A 204 4.13 14.15 -7.28
N SER A 205 4.75 14.37 -8.44
CA SER A 205 4.20 13.93 -9.74
C SER A 205 4.22 12.40 -9.90
N LYS A 206 5.00 11.71 -9.09
CA LYS A 206 5.08 10.24 -9.03
C LYS A 206 4.44 9.66 -7.77
N PHE A 207 3.82 10.50 -6.94
CA PHE A 207 3.05 10.07 -5.79
C PHE A 207 1.56 10.37 -6.02
N MET A 208 0.82 9.37 -6.47
CA MET A 208 -0.61 9.51 -6.76
C MET A 208 -1.39 9.83 -5.49
N GLY A 209 -2.13 10.93 -5.50
CA GLY A 209 -2.95 11.37 -4.37
C GLY A 209 -2.20 12.10 -3.25
N TRP A 210 -0.98 12.59 -3.52
CA TRP A 210 -0.24 13.40 -2.55
C TRP A 210 -0.96 14.73 -2.21
N PRO A 211 -0.90 15.17 -0.96
CA PRO A 211 -0.40 14.47 0.24
C PRO A 211 -1.35 13.35 0.68
N PRO A 212 -0.88 12.25 1.33
CA PRO A 212 -1.70 11.05 1.59
C PRO A 212 -2.70 11.22 2.76
N VAL A 213 -3.18 12.43 2.99
CA VAL A 213 -4.05 12.83 4.10
C VAL A 213 -5.16 13.75 3.60
N LYS A 214 -6.41 13.41 3.86
CA LYS A 214 -7.59 14.21 3.41
C LYS A 214 -7.57 15.64 3.92
N LYS A 215 -7.10 15.89 5.15
CA LYS A 215 -6.99 17.25 5.73
C LYS A 215 -6.07 18.17 4.95
N LEU A 216 -5.15 17.64 4.17
CA LEU A 216 -4.23 18.40 3.33
C LEU A 216 -4.65 18.42 1.85
N GLY A 217 -5.85 17.92 1.53
CA GLY A 217 -6.39 17.90 0.17
C GLY A 217 -6.02 16.66 -0.67
N GLY A 218 -5.28 15.70 -0.09
CA GLY A 218 -4.92 14.49 -0.79
C GLY A 218 -5.95 13.35 -0.64
N TRP A 219 -5.61 12.19 -1.19
CA TRP A 219 -6.51 11.05 -1.21
C TRP A 219 -5.76 9.71 -1.18
N ARG A 220 -6.49 8.62 -0.89
CA ARG A 220 -6.01 7.24 -0.79
C ARG A 220 -6.87 6.35 -1.66
N PHE A 221 -6.26 5.32 -2.28
CA PHE A 221 -6.97 4.48 -3.25
C PHE A 221 -8.20 3.78 -2.66
N ARG A 222 -8.07 3.18 -1.47
CA ARG A 222 -9.21 2.49 -0.84
C ARG A 222 -10.42 3.40 -0.61
N ASP A 223 -10.19 4.63 -0.17
CA ASP A 223 -11.28 5.57 0.09
C ASP A 223 -11.97 6.04 -1.20
N GLN A 224 -11.23 6.08 -2.29
CA GLN A 224 -11.75 6.51 -3.58
C GLN A 224 -12.66 5.47 -4.23
N LEU A 225 -12.56 4.19 -3.86
CA LEU A 225 -13.45 3.16 -4.41
C LEU A 225 -14.93 3.48 -4.20
N ASP A 226 -15.27 4.15 -3.11
CA ASP A 226 -16.65 4.55 -2.82
C ASP A 226 -17.05 5.84 -3.54
N ILE A 227 -16.08 6.65 -3.98
CA ILE A 227 -16.31 7.97 -4.61
C ILE A 227 -16.33 7.84 -6.14
N TRP A 228 -15.47 7.00 -6.72
CA TRP A 228 -15.33 6.88 -8.18
C TRP A 228 -16.45 6.10 -8.85
N TYR A 229 -17.31 5.44 -8.08
CA TYR A 229 -18.33 4.55 -8.62
C TYR A 229 -19.70 4.81 -8.03
N ASP A 230 -20.67 4.71 -8.91
CA ASP A 230 -22.07 4.76 -8.58
C ASP A 230 -22.44 3.70 -7.53
N ASN A 231 -23.29 4.06 -6.57
CA ASN A 231 -23.74 3.21 -5.45
C ASN A 231 -24.44 1.90 -5.88
N ASN A 232 -24.72 1.71 -7.18
CA ASN A 232 -25.38 0.53 -7.72
C ASN A 232 -24.45 -0.69 -7.92
N SER A 233 -23.14 -0.53 -7.76
CA SER A 233 -22.18 -1.64 -7.94
C SER A 233 -21.11 -1.58 -6.86
N PRO A 234 -21.28 -2.29 -5.74
CA PRO A 234 -20.30 -2.27 -4.66
C PRO A 234 -18.94 -2.75 -5.14
N ARG A 235 -17.89 -2.03 -4.74
CA ARG A 235 -16.50 -2.31 -5.12
C ARG A 235 -15.72 -2.97 -3.99
N ARG A 236 -16.37 -3.29 -2.88
CA ARG A 236 -15.84 -3.95 -1.71
C ARG A 236 -16.40 -5.34 -1.57
N VAL A 237 -15.68 -6.20 -0.86
CA VAL A 237 -16.16 -7.56 -0.55
C VAL A 237 -17.52 -7.50 0.15
N SER A 238 -17.63 -6.69 1.21
CA SER A 238 -18.88 -6.46 1.92
C SER A 238 -18.79 -5.21 2.82
N PRO A 239 -19.88 -4.79 3.48
CA PRO A 239 -19.81 -3.78 4.54
C PRO A 239 -18.95 -4.17 5.73
N LEU A 240 -18.74 -5.47 5.97
CA LEU A 240 -17.90 -6.02 7.05
C LEU A 240 -16.45 -6.21 6.62
N ASP A 241 -16.19 -6.23 5.31
CA ASP A 241 -14.87 -6.39 4.74
C ASP A 241 -14.63 -5.33 3.66
N CYS A 242 -13.88 -4.32 4.01
CA CYS A 242 -13.61 -3.16 3.17
C CYS A 242 -12.57 -3.40 2.06
N HIS A 243 -12.05 -4.61 1.89
CA HIS A 243 -11.15 -4.93 0.80
C HIS A 243 -11.86 -4.86 -0.57
N PRO A 244 -11.13 -4.53 -1.64
CA PRO A 244 -11.70 -4.51 -2.98
C PRO A 244 -12.15 -5.92 -3.40
N ASN A 245 -13.34 -6.04 -3.97
CA ASN A 245 -13.79 -7.22 -4.70
C ASN A 245 -13.25 -7.20 -6.13
N GLY A 246 -13.64 -8.15 -6.99
CA GLY A 246 -13.19 -8.22 -8.38
C GLY A 246 -13.41 -6.91 -9.15
N LEU A 247 -14.58 -6.27 -8.98
CA LEU A 247 -14.89 -4.97 -9.59
C LEU A 247 -14.04 -3.84 -8.98
N GLY A 248 -13.75 -3.92 -7.69
CA GLY A 248 -12.86 -2.98 -7.01
C GLY A 248 -11.43 -3.05 -7.55
N HIS A 249 -10.92 -4.26 -7.81
CA HIS A 249 -9.60 -4.43 -8.42
C HIS A 249 -9.55 -3.91 -9.86
N ILE A 250 -10.58 -4.13 -10.67
CA ILE A 250 -10.69 -3.53 -12.01
C ILE A 250 -10.64 -2.00 -11.89
N ALA A 251 -11.40 -1.43 -10.98
CA ALA A 251 -11.45 0.01 -10.74
C ALA A 251 -10.09 0.62 -10.36
N ILE A 252 -9.36 -0.03 -9.45
CA ILE A 252 -8.01 0.38 -9.05
C ILE A 252 -7.07 0.32 -10.26
N CYS A 253 -7.10 -0.78 -11.01
CA CYS A 253 -6.29 -0.96 -12.22
C CYS A 253 -6.54 0.15 -13.24
N ASP A 254 -7.79 0.43 -13.55
CA ASP A 254 -8.18 1.45 -14.53
C ASP A 254 -7.71 2.84 -14.11
N LYS A 255 -7.89 3.17 -12.82
CA LYS A 255 -7.45 4.47 -12.29
C LYS A 255 -5.93 4.61 -12.31
N ILE A 256 -5.18 3.57 -11.92
CA ILE A 256 -3.72 3.59 -12.02
C ILE A 256 -3.30 3.80 -13.49
N ASN A 257 -3.88 3.04 -14.41
CA ASN A 257 -3.55 3.16 -15.84
C ASN A 257 -3.79 4.57 -16.39
N ILE A 258 -4.92 5.20 -16.04
CA ILE A 258 -5.20 6.60 -16.41
C ILE A 258 -4.14 7.55 -15.85
N LEU A 259 -3.81 7.42 -14.55
CA LEU A 259 -2.83 8.28 -13.89
C LEU A 259 -1.40 8.09 -14.44
N LEU A 260 -1.03 6.86 -14.84
CA LEU A 260 0.25 6.61 -15.49
C LEU A 260 0.38 7.37 -16.82
N GLN A 261 -0.71 7.47 -17.57
CA GLN A 261 -0.76 8.24 -18.83
C GLN A 261 -0.76 9.76 -18.56
N GLU A 262 -1.60 10.24 -17.65
CA GLU A 262 -1.69 11.66 -17.27
C GLU A 262 -0.34 12.20 -16.77
N TYR A 263 0.36 11.44 -15.94
CA TYR A 263 1.66 11.81 -15.36
C TYR A 263 2.85 11.46 -16.28
N LYS A 264 2.60 10.91 -17.46
CA LYS A 264 3.64 10.54 -18.46
C LYS A 264 4.74 9.65 -17.87
N ILE A 265 4.38 8.76 -16.95
CA ILE A 265 5.32 7.85 -16.28
C ILE A 265 5.83 6.77 -17.24
N ILE A 266 4.96 6.29 -18.11
CA ILE A 266 5.28 5.30 -19.15
C ILE A 266 5.20 6.02 -20.51
N LYS A 267 6.25 5.88 -21.31
CA LYS A 267 6.23 6.32 -22.71
C LYS A 267 5.54 5.23 -23.54
N GLU A 268 4.61 5.64 -24.40
CA GLU A 268 4.02 4.79 -25.42
C GLU A 268 5.08 4.11 -26.32
#